data_1d53109a1535c6af4206f81ef2227bd3
#
_entry.id   1d53109a1535c6af4206f81ef2227bd3
#
_cell.length_a   1.000
_cell.length_b   1.000
_cell.length_c   1.000
_cell.angle_alpha   90.00
_cell.angle_beta   90.00
_cell.angle_gamma   90.00
#
_symmetry.space_group_name_H-M   'P 1'
#
loop_
_entity.id
_entity.type
_entity.pdbx_description
1 polymer ?
#
loop_
_entity_poly.entity_id
_entity_poly.type
_entity_poly.pdbx_seq_one_letter_code
_entity_poly.pdbx_strand_id
1 'polypeptide(L)'
;MKFFEAVPDELFSPLASPNRALYADALDVLYTAYREKLKLPEDMLYSMLRSRLEQQLAEATFEGEDIDEDELRDISGRARFLIRKLGSKGWFEKERGTDFREYITVPGCSSRLLELFHALREDTPARGYSYVFGTYSTLKVAHESDNVYDKMAAVYGAYDNTRALINLLQMVYHNVKHYFQMQIDMHNVGEVLASHFDDFGQKVMEAYIRPLKIKDSVPKYRISIQNVLNDWAENDELLIAMANAALADRRGDTPENCRADLLRKIYWIQECYDNLERDYLDEIDAQVRRYTRAATQKIENLTNRDQNIRGNLHTVLTALSRNRRAADLVDTIQPVFRLCEQTYLSESSLWYRKRPGKRTKAAPVLVQETEADTAAAAKAAALLRSEYGRGAIAAYVQGWLGESDVCRSEDIPLENDKDYVMSLLAVLTGGDRSADFTVKELDGERRENGYAIPELQISRKENNE
;
A
#
# COMPACT_ATOMS: atom_id res chain seq x y z
N MET A 1 -24.92 9.96 22.22
CA MET A 1 -24.01 11.10 22.40
C MET A 1 -23.80 11.76 21.03
N LYS A 2 -24.13 13.02 20.86
CA LYS A 2 -23.89 13.73 19.60
C LYS A 2 -22.39 14.04 19.49
N PHE A 3 -21.86 14.14 18.27
CA PHE A 3 -20.43 14.34 18.03
C PHE A 3 -19.87 15.56 18.77
N PHE A 4 -20.56 16.70 18.70
CA PHE A 4 -20.16 17.95 19.36
C PHE A 4 -20.46 18.01 20.88
N GLU A 5 -21.06 16.96 21.46
CA GLU A 5 -21.09 16.78 22.91
C GLU A 5 -19.77 16.18 23.45
N ALA A 6 -19.03 15.49 22.58
CA ALA A 6 -17.75 14.85 22.92
C ALA A 6 -16.53 15.64 22.44
N VAL A 7 -16.70 16.54 21.47
CA VAL A 7 -15.62 17.30 20.83
C VAL A 7 -15.95 18.79 20.96
N PRO A 8 -15.01 19.63 21.42
CA PRO A 8 -15.21 21.09 21.47
C PRO A 8 -15.57 21.66 20.09
N ASP A 9 -16.55 22.57 20.05
CA ASP A 9 -17.09 23.13 18.81
C ASP A 9 -16.04 23.78 17.91
N GLU A 10 -15.04 24.42 18.51
CA GLU A 10 -13.98 25.16 17.80
C GLU A 10 -12.69 24.37 17.61
N LEU A 11 -12.66 23.07 17.97
CA LEU A 11 -11.44 22.25 17.93
C LEU A 11 -10.75 22.28 16.55
N PHE A 12 -11.53 22.24 15.49
CA PHE A 12 -11.02 22.20 14.11
C PHE A 12 -10.74 23.59 13.51
N SER A 13 -11.06 24.68 14.18
CA SER A 13 -10.88 26.03 13.66
C SER A 13 -9.44 26.37 13.25
N PRO A 14 -8.37 25.94 13.95
CA PRO A 14 -6.99 26.18 13.51
C PRO A 14 -6.67 25.48 12.19
N LEU A 15 -7.22 24.30 11.94
CA LEU A 15 -7.02 23.54 10.70
C LEU A 15 -7.82 24.09 9.52
N ALA A 16 -8.77 24.98 9.75
CA ALA A 16 -9.52 25.70 8.73
C ALA A 16 -8.92 27.07 8.39
N SER A 17 -7.90 27.52 9.13
CA SER A 17 -7.24 28.82 8.94
C SER A 17 -6.26 28.82 7.75
N PRO A 18 -5.82 29.98 7.26
CA PRO A 18 -4.74 30.07 6.27
C PRO A 18 -3.45 29.37 6.70
N ASN A 19 -3.15 29.38 8.02
CA ASN A 19 -1.98 28.74 8.63
C ASN A 19 -2.18 27.24 8.95
N ARG A 20 -3.14 26.56 8.31
CA ARG A 20 -3.49 25.16 8.60
C ARG A 20 -2.30 24.19 8.60
N ALA A 21 -1.31 24.42 7.74
CA ALA A 21 -0.11 23.58 7.67
C ALA A 21 0.74 23.72 8.95
N LEU A 22 0.97 24.96 9.41
CA LEU A 22 1.68 25.24 10.65
C LEU A 22 0.95 24.64 11.87
N TYR A 23 -0.38 24.78 11.94
CA TYR A 23 -1.16 24.16 13.01
C TYR A 23 -1.11 22.64 12.98
N ALA A 24 -1.17 22.02 11.79
CA ALA A 24 -1.03 20.58 11.65
C ALA A 24 0.34 20.09 12.14
N ASP A 25 1.41 20.82 11.82
CA ASP A 25 2.76 20.52 12.30
C ASP A 25 2.90 20.75 13.81
N ALA A 26 2.28 21.79 14.34
CA ALA A 26 2.25 22.04 15.78
C ALA A 26 1.51 20.93 16.56
N LEU A 27 0.43 20.38 16.01
CA LEU A 27 -0.28 19.25 16.58
C LEU A 27 0.55 17.97 16.57
N ASP A 28 1.38 17.75 15.54
CA ASP A 28 2.29 16.60 15.49
C ASP A 28 3.42 16.74 16.54
N VAL A 29 3.93 17.95 16.74
CA VAL A 29 4.88 18.22 17.83
C VAL A 29 4.24 17.98 19.20
N LEU A 30 2.98 18.41 19.40
CA LEU A 30 2.22 18.14 20.62
C LEU A 30 2.06 16.64 20.86
N TYR A 31 1.69 15.88 19.82
CA TYR A 31 1.54 14.42 19.90
C TYR A 31 2.86 13.75 20.32
N THR A 32 3.96 14.10 19.68
CA THR A 32 5.28 13.56 19.99
C THR A 32 5.66 13.86 21.44
N ALA A 33 5.49 15.12 21.88
CA ALA A 33 5.81 15.55 23.24
C ALA A 33 4.94 14.84 24.30
N TYR A 34 3.65 14.68 24.03
CA TYR A 34 2.70 14.04 24.92
C TYR A 34 2.99 12.53 25.10
N ARG A 35 3.40 11.84 24.05
CA ARG A 35 3.76 10.41 24.14
C ARG A 35 5.02 10.13 24.96
N GLU A 36 5.95 11.05 24.98
CA GLU A 36 7.20 10.87 25.70
C GLU A 36 7.04 11.02 27.22
N LYS A 37 6.00 11.74 27.68
CA LYS A 37 5.84 12.06 29.11
C LYS A 37 4.40 12.02 29.56
N LEU A 38 4.15 11.35 30.68
CA LEU A 38 2.83 11.29 31.31
C LEU A 38 2.33 12.69 31.76
N LYS A 39 3.23 13.57 32.15
CA LYS A 39 2.96 14.98 32.47
C LYS A 39 3.89 15.84 31.60
N LEU A 40 3.34 16.60 30.68
CA LEU A 40 4.07 17.44 29.76
C LEU A 40 4.16 18.87 30.31
N PRO A 41 5.34 19.38 30.74
CA PRO A 41 5.50 20.76 31.11
C PRO A 41 5.28 21.69 29.91
N GLU A 42 4.60 22.82 30.11
CA GLU A 42 4.37 23.79 29.01
C GLU A 42 5.68 24.29 28.39
N ASP A 43 6.69 24.57 29.22
CA ASP A 43 8.02 25.02 28.78
C ASP A 43 8.69 24.03 27.81
N MET A 44 8.43 22.72 28.00
CA MET A 44 8.95 21.69 27.10
C MET A 44 8.27 21.77 25.76
N LEU A 45 6.92 21.81 25.72
CA LEU A 45 6.17 21.98 24.47
C LEU A 45 6.57 23.26 23.74
N TYR A 46 6.71 24.37 24.48
CA TYR A 46 7.17 25.64 23.94
C TYR A 46 8.54 25.52 23.26
N SER A 47 9.50 24.89 23.94
CA SER A 47 10.85 24.69 23.40
C SER A 47 10.85 23.80 22.14
N MET A 48 10.03 22.75 22.14
CA MET A 48 9.89 21.85 20.98
C MET A 48 9.23 22.55 19.79
N LEU A 49 8.15 23.31 20.00
CA LEU A 49 7.49 24.08 18.94
C LEU A 49 8.44 25.11 18.33
N ARG A 50 9.13 25.88 19.19
CA ARG A 50 10.10 26.87 18.73
C ARG A 50 11.23 26.26 17.91
N SER A 51 11.79 25.12 18.36
CA SER A 51 12.92 24.47 17.70
C SER A 51 12.53 23.76 16.41
N ARG A 52 11.40 23.05 16.40
CA ARG A 52 11.00 22.24 15.24
C ARG A 52 10.31 23.05 14.16
N LEU A 53 9.64 24.15 14.50
CA LEU A 53 8.86 24.98 13.58
C LEU A 53 9.47 26.37 13.35
N GLU A 54 10.76 26.56 13.65
CA GLU A 54 11.44 27.88 13.59
C GLU A 54 11.24 28.56 12.24
N GLN A 55 11.52 27.85 11.14
CA GLN A 55 11.38 28.40 9.79
C GLN A 55 9.92 28.72 9.44
N GLN A 56 9.00 27.83 9.75
CA GLN A 56 7.58 28.03 9.46
C GLN A 56 6.98 29.17 10.28
N LEU A 57 7.40 29.30 11.56
CA LEU A 57 7.03 30.41 12.42
C LEU A 57 7.56 31.76 11.91
N ALA A 58 8.75 31.75 11.29
CA ALA A 58 9.32 32.94 10.69
C ALA A 58 8.56 33.42 9.44
N GLU A 59 8.10 32.48 8.64
CA GLU A 59 7.41 32.74 7.36
C GLU A 59 5.89 32.94 7.50
N ALA A 60 5.29 32.48 8.62
CA ALA A 60 3.84 32.53 8.82
C ALA A 60 3.31 33.96 8.93
N THR A 61 2.20 34.21 8.26
CA THR A 61 1.41 35.46 8.37
C THR A 61 0.13 35.17 9.13
N PHE A 62 -0.12 35.89 10.22
CA PHE A 62 -1.28 35.68 11.10
C PHE A 62 -2.39 36.71 10.85
N GLU A 63 -2.59 37.07 9.57
CA GLU A 63 -3.66 38.02 9.19
C GLU A 63 -5.03 37.45 9.54
N GLY A 64 -5.83 38.25 10.27
CA GLY A 64 -7.17 37.84 10.69
C GLY A 64 -7.20 36.92 11.92
N GLU A 65 -6.06 36.63 12.53
CA GLU A 65 -5.98 35.89 13.79
C GLU A 65 -5.84 36.84 14.97
N ASP A 66 -6.38 36.46 16.12
CA ASP A 66 -6.30 37.25 17.38
C ASP A 66 -4.92 37.08 18.04
N ILE A 67 -3.94 37.75 17.47
CA ILE A 67 -2.54 37.74 17.91
C ILE A 67 -2.11 39.17 18.31
N ASP A 68 -1.45 39.29 19.45
CA ASP A 68 -0.94 40.56 19.94
C ASP A 68 0.30 41.03 19.15
N GLU A 69 0.47 42.35 18.97
CA GLU A 69 1.63 42.89 18.26
C GLU A 69 2.98 42.45 18.88
N ASP A 70 3.02 42.28 20.20
CA ASP A 70 4.21 41.81 20.91
C ASP A 70 4.50 40.32 20.63
N GLU A 71 3.46 39.49 20.43
CA GLU A 71 3.60 38.07 20.02
C GLU A 71 4.08 37.94 18.59
N LEU A 72 3.77 38.90 17.70
CA LEU A 72 4.18 38.88 16.28
C LEU A 72 5.68 39.21 16.10
N ARG A 73 6.31 39.92 17.04
CA ARG A 73 7.66 40.47 16.84
C ARG A 73 8.76 39.46 16.72
N ASP A 74 8.64 38.34 17.41
CA ASP A 74 9.66 37.30 17.40
C ASP A 74 9.08 35.90 17.32
N ILE A 75 9.92 34.94 16.97
CA ILE A 75 9.56 33.49 16.86
C ILE A 75 9.06 32.97 18.21
N SER A 76 9.58 33.52 19.31
CA SER A 76 9.22 33.11 20.67
C SER A 76 7.78 33.50 21.00
N GLY A 77 7.37 34.72 20.63
CA GLY A 77 6.00 35.19 20.76
C GLY A 77 5.02 34.38 19.93
N ARG A 78 5.37 34.12 18.67
CA ARG A 78 4.56 33.29 17.76
C ARG A 78 4.38 31.84 18.26
N ALA A 79 5.41 31.25 18.86
CA ALA A 79 5.30 29.93 19.49
C ALA A 79 4.36 29.95 20.72
N ARG A 80 4.39 31.00 21.54
CA ARG A 80 3.44 31.17 22.66
C ARG A 80 2.02 31.36 22.16
N PHE A 81 1.84 32.12 21.08
CA PHE A 81 0.54 32.28 20.44
C PHE A 81 -0.02 30.92 19.99
N LEU A 82 0.78 30.03 19.34
CA LEU A 82 0.32 28.70 18.97
C LEU A 82 -0.18 27.92 20.20
N ILE A 83 0.56 27.93 21.30
CA ILE A 83 0.16 27.27 22.54
C ILE A 83 -1.16 27.85 23.06
N ARG A 84 -1.27 29.15 23.12
CA ARG A 84 -2.48 29.84 23.56
C ARG A 84 -3.68 29.49 22.66
N LYS A 85 -3.48 29.53 21.35
CA LYS A 85 -4.52 29.25 20.35
C LYS A 85 -5.01 27.80 20.44
N LEU A 86 -4.08 26.84 20.42
CA LEU A 86 -4.43 25.42 20.51
C LEU A 86 -5.12 25.07 21.82
N GLY A 87 -4.65 25.63 22.95
CA GLY A 87 -5.29 25.44 24.25
C GLY A 87 -6.69 26.05 24.28
N SER A 88 -6.88 27.29 23.80
CA SER A 88 -8.20 27.94 23.75
C SER A 88 -9.22 27.20 22.88
N LYS A 89 -8.74 26.44 21.87
CA LYS A 89 -9.60 25.65 20.97
C LYS A 89 -9.85 24.21 21.46
N GLY A 90 -9.29 23.83 22.63
CA GLY A 90 -9.58 22.56 23.29
C GLY A 90 -8.69 21.40 22.88
N TRP A 91 -7.57 21.65 22.19
CA TRP A 91 -6.60 20.60 21.89
C TRP A 91 -5.92 20.04 23.12
N PHE A 92 -5.71 20.88 24.14
CA PHE A 92 -5.21 20.52 25.45
C PHE A 92 -5.71 21.48 26.52
N GLU A 93 -5.63 21.07 27.77
CA GLU A 93 -5.92 21.86 28.95
C GLU A 93 -4.63 22.13 29.73
N LYS A 94 -4.59 23.23 30.46
CA LYS A 94 -3.47 23.57 31.34
C LYS A 94 -3.85 23.30 32.79
N GLU A 95 -3.02 22.54 33.47
CA GLU A 95 -3.16 22.20 34.88
C GLU A 95 -1.96 22.77 35.66
N ARG A 96 -2.22 23.39 36.79
CA ARG A 96 -1.16 23.89 37.66
C ARG A 96 -0.72 22.79 38.61
N GLY A 97 0.54 22.36 38.51
CA GLY A 97 1.11 21.38 39.40
C GLY A 97 1.36 21.90 40.82
N THR A 98 1.65 21.02 41.75
CA THR A 98 2.02 21.34 43.14
C THR A 98 3.36 22.08 43.26
N ASP A 99 4.17 21.98 42.19
CA ASP A 99 5.46 22.69 42.02
C ASP A 99 5.32 24.07 41.36
N PHE A 100 4.09 24.58 41.24
CA PHE A 100 3.73 25.83 40.58
C PHE A 100 4.04 25.92 39.09
N ARG A 101 4.39 24.80 38.42
CA ARG A 101 4.56 24.72 36.97
C ARG A 101 3.24 24.42 36.28
N GLU A 102 3.11 24.94 35.08
CA GLU A 102 1.99 24.60 34.20
C GLU A 102 2.30 23.34 33.43
N TYR A 103 1.35 22.42 33.48
CA TYR A 103 1.38 21.14 32.75
C TYR A 103 0.26 21.10 31.76
N ILE A 104 0.52 20.41 30.64
CA ILE A 104 -0.43 20.20 29.56
C ILE A 104 -1.05 18.82 29.72
N THR A 105 -2.38 18.78 29.76
CA THR A 105 -3.20 17.57 29.77
C THR A 105 -3.99 17.52 28.46
N VAL A 106 -3.88 16.42 27.74
CA VAL A 106 -4.57 16.23 26.45
C VAL A 106 -5.87 15.46 26.70
N PRO A 107 -7.06 16.06 26.41
CA PRO A 107 -8.34 15.38 26.52
C PRO A 107 -8.41 14.14 25.65
N GLY A 108 -9.22 13.14 26.04
CA GLY A 108 -9.30 11.87 25.32
C GLY A 108 -9.76 11.97 23.85
N CYS A 109 -10.62 12.95 23.52
CA CYS A 109 -11.00 13.24 22.14
C CYS A 109 -9.80 13.75 21.32
N SER A 110 -9.05 14.71 21.87
CA SER A 110 -7.87 15.30 21.23
C SER A 110 -6.75 14.29 21.08
N SER A 111 -6.50 13.44 22.08
CA SER A 111 -5.52 12.36 22.01
C SER A 111 -5.77 11.40 20.84
N ARG A 112 -7.02 10.97 20.64
CA ARG A 112 -7.41 10.09 19.52
C ARG A 112 -7.23 10.78 18.17
N LEU A 113 -7.55 12.06 18.06
CA LEU A 113 -7.37 12.82 16.82
C LEU A 113 -5.90 13.04 16.50
N LEU A 114 -5.08 13.37 17.51
CA LEU A 114 -3.64 13.51 17.35
C LEU A 114 -2.99 12.19 16.87
N GLU A 115 -3.39 11.06 17.46
CA GLU A 115 -2.93 9.74 17.01
C GLU A 115 -3.31 9.46 15.56
N LEU A 116 -4.56 9.78 15.16
CA LEU A 116 -5.00 9.66 13.78
C LEU A 116 -4.20 10.56 12.82
N PHE A 117 -3.97 11.82 13.18
CA PHE A 117 -3.21 12.75 12.34
C PHE A 117 -1.75 12.31 12.16
N HIS A 118 -1.15 11.84 13.24
CA HIS A 118 0.21 11.30 13.19
C HIS A 118 0.29 10.04 12.32
N ALA A 119 -0.65 9.11 12.47
CA ALA A 119 -0.73 7.89 11.65
C ALA A 119 -0.91 8.20 10.15
N LEU A 120 -1.69 9.25 9.82
CA LEU A 120 -1.86 9.70 8.43
C LEU A 120 -0.58 10.33 7.85
N ARG A 121 0.27 10.93 8.70
CA ARG A 121 1.54 11.54 8.25
C ARG A 121 2.64 10.52 8.02
N GLU A 122 2.75 9.54 8.91
CA GLU A 122 3.85 8.58 8.86
C GLU A 122 3.81 7.68 7.63
N ASP A 123 2.69 7.68 6.87
CA ASP A 123 2.48 6.76 5.73
C ASP A 123 3.01 5.33 6.04
N THR A 124 3.10 5.04 7.35
CA THR A 124 3.57 3.75 7.83
C THR A 124 2.48 2.77 7.50
N PRO A 125 2.74 1.77 6.65
CA PRO A 125 1.75 0.77 6.35
C PRO A 125 1.30 0.18 7.69
N ALA A 126 0.02 0.37 8.03
CA ALA A 126 -0.55 -0.24 9.22
C ALA A 126 -0.09 -1.70 9.20
N ARG A 127 0.66 -2.12 10.24
CA ARG A 127 1.17 -3.49 10.33
C ARG A 127 0.02 -4.46 10.53
N GLY A 128 -0.81 -4.59 9.47
CA GLY A 128 -2.06 -5.31 9.46
C GLY A 128 -1.94 -6.83 9.31
N TYR A 129 -0.74 -7.37 9.51
CA TYR A 129 -0.52 -8.80 9.23
C TYR A 129 -0.98 -9.74 10.33
N SER A 130 -1.66 -9.26 11.35
CA SER A 130 -2.02 -10.12 12.48
C SER A 130 -3.51 -10.17 12.77
N TYR A 131 -4.36 -9.57 11.95
CA TYR A 131 -5.79 -9.54 12.25
C TYR A 131 -6.44 -10.92 12.16
N VAL A 132 -6.17 -11.70 11.13
CA VAL A 132 -6.71 -13.06 10.99
C VAL A 132 -6.08 -13.99 12.01
N PHE A 133 -4.76 -13.96 12.12
CA PHE A 133 -4.04 -14.74 13.15
C PHE A 133 -4.40 -14.28 14.55
N GLY A 134 -4.57 -12.97 14.79
CA GLY A 134 -5.02 -12.40 16.04
C GLY A 134 -6.41 -12.90 16.44
N THR A 135 -7.35 -12.88 15.51
CA THR A 135 -8.69 -13.47 15.73
C THR A 135 -8.60 -14.95 16.06
N TYR A 136 -7.87 -15.72 15.25
CA TYR A 136 -7.67 -17.14 15.48
C TYR A 136 -7.04 -17.45 16.85
N SER A 137 -5.94 -16.78 17.19
CA SER A 137 -5.20 -17.03 18.42
C SER A 137 -6.02 -16.64 19.65
N THR A 138 -6.71 -15.50 19.61
CA THR A 138 -7.59 -15.05 20.70
C THR A 138 -8.73 -16.04 20.95
N LEU A 139 -9.41 -16.47 19.88
CA LEU A 139 -10.50 -17.44 19.99
C LEU A 139 -10.00 -18.81 20.44
N LYS A 140 -8.88 -19.29 19.92
CA LYS A 140 -8.30 -20.59 20.29
C LYS A 140 -7.87 -20.63 21.75
N VAL A 141 -7.13 -19.64 22.22
CA VAL A 141 -6.69 -19.57 23.63
C VAL A 141 -7.89 -19.49 24.57
N ALA A 142 -8.90 -18.70 24.23
CA ALA A 142 -10.12 -18.61 25.04
C ALA A 142 -10.97 -19.89 24.99
N HIS A 143 -10.95 -20.62 23.86
CA HIS A 143 -11.66 -21.89 23.75
C HIS A 143 -11.07 -22.95 24.69
N GLU A 144 -9.74 -22.97 24.84
CA GLU A 144 -9.00 -23.85 25.74
C GLU A 144 -9.11 -23.42 27.22
N SER A 145 -9.53 -22.17 27.52
CA SER A 145 -9.72 -21.66 28.87
C SER A 145 -11.07 -22.11 29.44
N ASP A 146 -11.09 -22.47 30.72
CA ASP A 146 -12.35 -22.75 31.45
C ASP A 146 -13.06 -21.47 31.90
N ASN A 147 -12.39 -20.31 31.80
CA ASN A 147 -12.92 -19.03 32.26
C ASN A 147 -13.88 -18.42 31.22
N VAL A 148 -15.12 -18.24 31.62
CA VAL A 148 -16.18 -17.65 30.79
C VAL A 148 -15.88 -16.20 30.42
N TYR A 149 -15.21 -15.45 31.31
CA TYR A 149 -14.83 -14.07 31.02
C TYR A 149 -13.85 -13.98 29.82
N ASP A 150 -12.88 -14.90 29.73
CA ASP A 150 -11.93 -14.96 28.64
C ASP A 150 -12.64 -15.24 27.30
N LYS A 151 -13.62 -16.12 27.29
CA LYS A 151 -14.44 -16.45 26.12
C LYS A 151 -15.25 -15.23 25.65
N MET A 152 -15.91 -14.57 26.62
CA MET A 152 -16.64 -13.33 26.33
C MET A 152 -15.72 -12.25 25.76
N ALA A 153 -14.59 -11.98 26.41
CA ALA A 153 -13.62 -10.99 25.94
C ALA A 153 -13.05 -11.33 24.56
N ALA A 154 -12.86 -12.63 24.27
CA ALA A 154 -12.39 -13.10 22.98
C ALA A 154 -13.38 -12.83 21.83
N VAL A 155 -14.71 -12.93 22.07
CA VAL A 155 -15.71 -12.57 21.06
C VAL A 155 -15.59 -11.07 20.69
N TYR A 156 -15.46 -10.21 21.69
CA TYR A 156 -15.29 -8.77 21.43
C TYR A 156 -13.97 -8.47 20.72
N GLY A 157 -12.87 -9.06 21.17
CA GLY A 157 -11.56 -8.93 20.52
C GLY A 157 -11.55 -9.45 19.08
N ALA A 158 -12.17 -10.60 18.83
CA ALA A 158 -12.34 -11.17 17.50
C ALA A 158 -13.19 -10.25 16.58
N TYR A 159 -14.25 -9.66 17.14
CA TYR A 159 -15.08 -8.69 16.40
C TYR A 159 -14.28 -7.45 16.01
N ASP A 160 -13.52 -6.87 16.94
CA ASP A 160 -12.70 -5.68 16.67
C ASP A 160 -11.59 -5.97 15.64
N ASN A 161 -10.92 -7.12 15.75
CA ASN A 161 -9.92 -7.57 14.78
C ASN A 161 -10.51 -7.78 13.38
N THR A 162 -11.69 -8.42 13.29
CA THR A 162 -12.38 -8.65 12.02
C THR A 162 -12.81 -7.33 11.38
N ARG A 163 -13.32 -6.40 12.18
CA ARG A 163 -13.68 -5.06 11.71
C ARG A 163 -12.46 -4.28 11.19
N ALA A 164 -11.33 -4.36 11.92
CA ALA A 164 -10.08 -3.74 11.50
C ALA A 164 -9.56 -4.36 10.18
N LEU A 165 -9.68 -5.68 10.02
CA LEU A 165 -9.34 -6.38 8.78
C LEU A 165 -10.18 -5.88 7.59
N ILE A 166 -11.51 -5.76 7.76
CA ILE A 166 -12.39 -5.26 6.70
C ILE A 166 -12.03 -3.83 6.31
N ASN A 167 -11.80 -2.95 7.31
CA ASN A 167 -11.39 -1.58 7.07
C ASN A 167 -10.07 -1.52 6.30
N LEU A 168 -9.10 -2.39 6.65
CA LEU A 168 -7.83 -2.52 5.94
C LEU A 168 -8.04 -2.94 4.48
N LEU A 169 -8.87 -3.95 4.23
CA LEU A 169 -9.16 -4.43 2.86
C LEU A 169 -9.84 -3.36 2.01
N GLN A 170 -10.78 -2.61 2.60
CA GLN A 170 -11.41 -1.48 1.93
C GLN A 170 -10.39 -0.38 1.59
N MET A 171 -9.49 -0.05 2.52
CA MET A 171 -8.42 0.91 2.28
C MET A 171 -7.49 0.43 1.15
N VAL A 172 -7.07 -0.84 1.17
CA VAL A 172 -6.24 -1.43 0.11
C VAL A 172 -6.93 -1.35 -1.25
N TYR A 173 -8.23 -1.71 -1.31
CA TYR A 173 -9.03 -1.58 -2.53
C TYR A 173 -9.05 -0.15 -3.09
N HIS A 174 -9.28 0.84 -2.21
CA HIS A 174 -9.29 2.24 -2.61
C HIS A 174 -7.90 2.73 -3.05
N ASN A 175 -6.84 2.29 -2.38
CA ASN A 175 -5.48 2.62 -2.77
C ASN A 175 -5.14 2.07 -4.17
N VAL A 176 -5.46 0.81 -4.46
CA VAL A 176 -5.25 0.23 -5.80
C VAL A 176 -6.01 1.04 -6.87
N LYS A 177 -7.26 1.42 -6.59
CA LYS A 177 -8.06 2.25 -7.48
C LYS A 177 -7.46 3.65 -7.68
N HIS A 178 -6.92 4.24 -6.63
CA HIS A 178 -6.25 5.55 -6.69
C HIS A 178 -5.00 5.49 -7.60
N TYR A 179 -4.14 4.50 -7.44
CA TYR A 179 -2.98 4.30 -8.32
C TYR A 179 -3.39 4.08 -9.78
N PHE A 180 -4.49 3.37 -10.02
CA PHE A 180 -5.03 3.23 -11.38
C PHE A 180 -5.44 4.58 -11.99
N GLN A 181 -6.06 5.46 -11.21
CA GLN A 181 -6.45 6.79 -11.66
C GLN A 181 -5.24 7.69 -11.90
N MET A 182 -4.26 7.71 -11.00
CA MET A 182 -3.02 8.49 -11.15
C MET A 182 -2.27 8.11 -12.43
N GLN A 183 -2.27 6.83 -12.79
CA GLN A 183 -1.59 6.32 -13.97
C GLN A 183 -2.13 6.93 -15.28
N ILE A 184 -3.41 7.36 -15.31
CA ILE A 184 -4.02 7.97 -16.50
C ILE A 184 -3.30 9.26 -16.86
N ASP A 185 -2.87 10.03 -15.88
CA ASP A 185 -2.26 11.36 -16.06
C ASP A 185 -0.73 11.32 -16.30
N MET A 186 -0.10 10.16 -16.15
CA MET A 186 1.35 10.01 -16.40
C MET A 186 1.66 10.00 -17.89
N HIS A 187 2.69 10.73 -18.30
CA HIS A 187 3.05 10.91 -19.71
C HIS A 187 4.45 10.38 -20.04
N ASN A 188 5.22 9.95 -19.07
CA ASN A 188 6.58 9.47 -19.20
C ASN A 188 6.68 8.00 -18.73
N VAL A 189 7.45 7.19 -19.47
CA VAL A 189 7.70 5.79 -19.12
C VAL A 189 8.34 5.68 -17.73
N GLY A 190 9.31 6.55 -17.41
CA GLY A 190 9.97 6.57 -16.11
C GLY A 190 9.00 6.82 -14.95
N GLU A 191 8.03 7.72 -15.11
CA GLU A 191 7.00 7.99 -14.11
C GLU A 191 6.09 6.77 -13.89
N VAL A 192 5.69 6.09 -14.97
CA VAL A 192 4.86 4.88 -14.88
C VAL A 192 5.61 3.75 -14.19
N LEU A 193 6.90 3.56 -14.51
CA LEU A 193 7.75 2.54 -13.88
C LEU A 193 7.98 2.84 -12.40
N ALA A 194 8.36 4.07 -12.05
CA ALA A 194 8.54 4.48 -10.66
C ALA A 194 7.26 4.29 -9.84
N SER A 195 6.11 4.76 -10.36
CA SER A 195 4.82 4.56 -9.70
C SER A 195 4.45 3.08 -9.54
N HIS A 196 4.76 2.24 -10.52
CA HIS A 196 4.41 0.82 -10.47
C HIS A 196 5.32 0.01 -9.54
N PHE A 197 6.64 0.21 -9.63
CA PHE A 197 7.61 -0.60 -8.88
C PHE A 197 7.91 -0.03 -7.49
N ASP A 198 8.10 1.29 -7.40
CA ASP A 198 8.51 1.92 -6.13
C ASP A 198 7.29 2.22 -5.25
N ASP A 199 6.28 2.92 -5.78
CA ASP A 199 5.13 3.29 -4.96
C ASP A 199 4.15 2.13 -4.77
N PHE A 200 3.55 1.64 -5.86
CA PHE A 200 2.53 0.59 -5.78
C PHE A 200 3.13 -0.74 -5.30
N GLY A 201 4.30 -1.12 -5.82
CA GLY A 201 4.99 -2.35 -5.44
C GLY A 201 5.32 -2.39 -3.95
N GLN A 202 5.93 -1.34 -3.42
CA GLN A 202 6.35 -1.29 -2.02
C GLN A 202 5.19 -0.93 -1.08
N LYS A 203 4.42 0.13 -1.39
CA LYS A 203 3.40 0.67 -0.50
C LYS A 203 2.10 -0.13 -0.46
N VAL A 204 1.77 -0.88 -1.50
CA VAL A 204 0.53 -1.65 -1.59
C VAL A 204 0.80 -3.15 -1.62
N MET A 205 1.60 -3.64 -2.57
CA MET A 205 1.82 -5.08 -2.74
C MET A 205 2.60 -5.70 -1.59
N GLU A 206 3.79 -5.15 -1.26
CA GLU A 206 4.64 -5.68 -0.19
C GLU A 206 4.10 -5.33 1.21
N ALA A 207 3.50 -4.15 1.36
CA ALA A 207 3.00 -3.70 2.64
C ALA A 207 1.71 -4.42 3.08
N TYR A 208 0.79 -4.70 2.15
CA TYR A 208 -0.54 -5.19 2.49
C TYR A 208 -0.92 -6.51 1.79
N ILE A 209 -0.86 -6.57 0.45
CA ILE A 209 -1.45 -7.68 -0.29
C ILE A 209 -0.68 -8.98 -0.07
N ARG A 210 0.65 -8.94 -0.17
CA ARG A 210 1.49 -10.12 0.00
C ARG A 210 1.44 -10.69 1.43
N PRO A 211 1.49 -9.88 2.50
CA PRO A 211 1.30 -10.39 3.86
C PRO A 211 -0.06 -11.04 4.08
N LEU A 212 -1.15 -10.44 3.60
CA LEU A 212 -2.51 -10.99 3.73
C LEU A 212 -2.67 -12.34 3.03
N LYS A 213 -1.96 -12.56 1.92
CA LYS A 213 -2.01 -13.84 1.19
C LYS A 213 -1.11 -14.92 1.79
N ILE A 214 0.03 -14.56 2.34
CA ILE A 214 1.07 -15.52 2.75
C ILE A 214 1.08 -15.74 4.26
N LYS A 215 1.10 -14.64 5.04
CA LYS A 215 1.31 -14.70 6.50
C LYS A 215 0.00 -14.77 7.27
N ASP A 216 -0.95 -13.94 6.91
CA ASP A 216 -2.25 -13.78 7.57
C ASP A 216 -3.37 -14.36 6.68
N SER A 217 -3.12 -15.55 6.14
CA SER A 217 -3.98 -16.18 5.15
C SER A 217 -5.34 -16.56 5.74
N VAL A 218 -6.40 -15.98 5.19
CA VAL A 218 -7.79 -16.29 5.56
C VAL A 218 -8.11 -17.77 5.39
N PRO A 219 -7.77 -18.42 4.25
CA PRO A 219 -8.05 -19.85 4.06
C PRO A 219 -7.44 -20.75 5.12
N LYS A 220 -6.27 -20.37 5.66
CA LYS A 220 -5.56 -21.15 6.67
C LYS A 220 -6.29 -21.19 8.02
N TYR A 221 -6.87 -20.08 8.44
CA TYR A 221 -7.42 -19.94 9.79
C TYR A 221 -8.96 -19.97 9.82
N ARG A 222 -9.64 -19.76 8.68
CA ARG A 222 -11.09 -19.65 8.57
C ARG A 222 -11.83 -20.81 9.22
N ILE A 223 -11.46 -22.05 8.89
CA ILE A 223 -12.15 -23.25 9.41
C ILE A 223 -12.05 -23.33 10.92
N SER A 224 -10.86 -23.04 11.49
CA SER A 224 -10.67 -23.07 12.93
C SER A 224 -11.45 -21.97 13.65
N ILE A 225 -11.52 -20.77 13.07
CA ILE A 225 -12.32 -19.65 13.60
C ILE A 225 -13.82 -20.03 13.59
N GLN A 226 -14.31 -20.56 12.46
CA GLN A 226 -15.70 -20.98 12.31
C GLN A 226 -16.09 -22.07 13.31
N ASN A 227 -15.24 -23.09 13.49
CA ASN A 227 -15.51 -24.18 14.43
C ASN A 227 -15.68 -23.67 15.86
N VAL A 228 -14.75 -22.84 16.35
CA VAL A 228 -14.85 -22.28 17.70
C VAL A 228 -16.10 -21.42 17.88
N LEU A 229 -16.43 -20.60 16.90
CA LEU A 229 -17.61 -19.73 16.97
C LEU A 229 -18.91 -20.54 16.88
N ASN A 230 -18.96 -21.61 16.09
CA ASN A 230 -20.10 -22.53 16.04
C ASN A 230 -20.30 -23.23 17.37
N ASP A 231 -19.23 -23.80 17.94
CA ASP A 231 -19.29 -24.47 19.24
C ASP A 231 -19.84 -23.56 20.35
N TRP A 232 -19.47 -22.28 20.30
CA TRP A 232 -19.98 -21.30 21.27
C TRP A 232 -21.41 -20.84 20.96
N ALA A 233 -21.78 -20.71 19.69
CA ALA A 233 -23.13 -20.31 19.28
C ALA A 233 -24.18 -21.38 19.58
N GLU A 234 -23.81 -22.67 19.51
CA GLU A 234 -24.69 -23.80 19.79
C GLU A 234 -24.82 -24.12 21.28
N ASN A 235 -23.92 -23.60 22.14
CA ASN A 235 -23.93 -23.86 23.59
C ASN A 235 -24.69 -22.75 24.34
N ASP A 236 -25.97 -22.97 24.57
CA ASP A 236 -26.86 -22.00 25.24
C ASP A 236 -26.41 -21.70 26.70
N GLU A 237 -25.91 -22.69 27.43
CA GLU A 237 -25.45 -22.50 28.83
C GLU A 237 -24.23 -21.57 28.86
N LEU A 238 -23.29 -21.78 27.94
CA LEU A 238 -22.13 -20.95 27.79
C LEU A 238 -22.51 -19.51 27.38
N LEU A 239 -23.43 -19.35 26.44
CA LEU A 239 -23.91 -18.02 26.01
C LEU A 239 -24.57 -17.24 27.12
N ILE A 240 -25.37 -17.92 27.98
CA ILE A 240 -25.97 -17.29 29.16
C ILE A 240 -24.88 -16.86 30.14
N ALA A 241 -23.89 -17.72 30.38
CA ALA A 241 -22.78 -17.40 31.27
C ALA A 241 -21.94 -16.22 30.74
N MET A 242 -21.64 -16.19 29.44
CA MET A 242 -20.94 -15.09 28.78
C MET A 242 -21.75 -13.78 28.81
N ALA A 243 -23.08 -13.86 28.67
CA ALA A 243 -23.96 -12.70 28.74
C ALA A 243 -23.97 -12.09 30.17
N ASN A 244 -23.97 -12.94 31.21
CA ASN A 244 -23.85 -12.47 32.59
C ASN A 244 -22.47 -11.82 32.85
N ALA A 245 -21.40 -12.39 32.31
CA ALA A 245 -20.07 -11.78 32.39
C ALA A 245 -20.02 -10.42 31.66
N ALA A 246 -20.66 -10.30 30.49
CA ALA A 246 -20.76 -9.04 29.73
C ALA A 246 -21.60 -7.99 30.51
N LEU A 247 -22.65 -8.40 31.18
CA LEU A 247 -23.43 -7.50 32.03
C LEU A 247 -22.59 -6.98 33.21
N ALA A 248 -21.82 -7.86 33.86
CA ALA A 248 -20.91 -7.47 34.94
C ALA A 248 -19.84 -6.46 34.45
N ASP A 249 -19.40 -6.56 33.20
CA ASP A 249 -18.46 -5.65 32.54
C ASP A 249 -19.15 -4.38 31.95
N ARG A 250 -20.43 -4.18 32.28
CA ARG A 250 -21.24 -3.01 31.82
C ARG A 250 -21.31 -2.85 30.30
N ARG A 251 -21.33 -3.95 29.56
CA ARG A 251 -21.43 -3.94 28.08
C ARG A 251 -22.87 -3.92 27.58
N GLY A 252 -23.85 -3.99 28.45
CA GLY A 252 -25.27 -3.88 28.15
C GLY A 252 -26.10 -3.68 29.42
N ASP A 253 -27.41 -3.47 29.24
CA ASP A 253 -28.32 -3.12 30.31
C ASP A 253 -29.02 -4.36 30.92
N THR A 254 -29.21 -5.41 30.12
CA THR A 254 -29.85 -6.65 30.51
C THR A 254 -29.10 -7.88 29.99
N PRO A 255 -29.21 -9.06 30.67
CA PRO A 255 -28.56 -10.29 30.19
C PRO A 255 -29.03 -10.69 28.79
N GLU A 256 -30.29 -10.47 28.46
CA GLU A 256 -30.88 -10.78 27.15
C GLU A 256 -30.26 -9.91 26.04
N ASN A 257 -30.07 -8.62 26.31
CA ASN A 257 -29.42 -7.71 25.40
C ASN A 257 -27.94 -8.08 25.19
N CYS A 258 -27.23 -8.44 26.25
CA CYS A 258 -25.85 -8.91 26.20
C CYS A 258 -25.74 -10.20 25.38
N ARG A 259 -26.66 -11.16 25.56
CA ARG A 259 -26.71 -12.39 24.77
C ARG A 259 -26.97 -12.13 23.30
N ALA A 260 -27.94 -11.27 22.99
CA ALA A 260 -28.26 -10.90 21.63
C ALA A 260 -27.08 -10.16 20.94
N ASP A 261 -26.35 -9.33 21.67
CA ASP A 261 -25.14 -8.65 21.16
C ASP A 261 -24.00 -9.62 20.88
N LEU A 262 -23.75 -10.57 21.76
CA LEU A 262 -22.74 -11.62 21.56
C LEU A 262 -23.06 -12.50 20.36
N LEU A 263 -24.30 -12.99 20.22
CA LEU A 263 -24.73 -13.80 19.09
C LEU A 263 -24.61 -13.00 17.77
N ARG A 264 -25.07 -11.73 17.77
CA ARG A 264 -24.93 -10.87 16.61
C ARG A 264 -23.49 -10.71 16.18
N LYS A 265 -22.54 -10.54 17.14
CA LYS A 265 -21.10 -10.43 16.84
C LYS A 265 -20.53 -11.74 16.31
N ILE A 266 -20.90 -12.87 16.93
CA ILE A 266 -20.47 -14.20 16.48
C ILE A 266 -20.91 -14.44 15.02
N TYR A 267 -22.20 -14.28 14.72
CA TYR A 267 -22.73 -14.49 13.37
C TYR A 267 -22.14 -13.50 12.36
N TRP A 268 -21.93 -12.25 12.77
CA TRP A 268 -21.30 -11.26 11.90
C TRP A 268 -19.85 -11.63 11.56
N ILE A 269 -19.06 -12.11 12.54
CA ILE A 269 -17.70 -12.58 12.29
C ILE A 269 -17.74 -13.77 11.31
N GLN A 270 -18.61 -14.73 11.54
CA GLN A 270 -18.75 -15.90 10.67
C GLN A 270 -19.10 -15.51 9.24
N GLU A 271 -20.10 -14.67 9.05
CA GLU A 271 -20.50 -14.14 7.73
C GLU A 271 -19.36 -13.40 7.05
N CYS A 272 -18.62 -12.58 7.81
CA CYS A 272 -17.45 -11.88 7.27
C CYS A 272 -16.41 -12.86 6.75
N TYR A 273 -16.02 -13.87 7.53
CA TYR A 273 -15.01 -14.85 7.12
C TYR A 273 -15.48 -15.76 5.98
N ASP A 274 -16.78 -16.02 5.83
CA ASP A 274 -17.33 -16.79 4.72
C ASP A 274 -17.28 -16.02 3.39
N ASN A 275 -17.50 -14.71 3.45
CA ASN A 275 -17.58 -13.86 2.27
C ASN A 275 -16.28 -13.12 1.96
N LEU A 276 -15.33 -13.07 2.89
CA LEU A 276 -14.14 -12.22 2.82
C LEU A 276 -13.28 -12.51 1.58
N GLU A 277 -13.12 -13.77 1.23
CA GLU A 277 -12.34 -14.18 0.07
C GLU A 277 -13.00 -13.68 -1.22
N ARG A 278 -14.28 -13.96 -1.39
CA ARG A 278 -15.04 -13.61 -2.60
C ARG A 278 -15.29 -12.10 -2.74
N ASP A 279 -15.69 -11.45 -1.65
CA ASP A 279 -16.20 -10.07 -1.71
C ASP A 279 -15.07 -9.04 -1.63
N TYR A 280 -13.91 -9.40 -1.05
CA TYR A 280 -12.79 -8.49 -0.87
C TYR A 280 -11.52 -8.95 -1.59
N LEU A 281 -11.01 -10.15 -1.33
CA LEU A 281 -9.71 -10.58 -1.86
C LEU A 281 -9.75 -10.77 -3.37
N ASP A 282 -10.79 -11.41 -3.90
CA ASP A 282 -10.96 -11.63 -5.35
C ASP A 282 -11.14 -10.30 -6.09
N GLU A 283 -11.87 -9.35 -5.50
CA GLU A 283 -12.08 -8.02 -6.09
C GLU A 283 -10.78 -7.19 -6.07
N ILE A 284 -10.03 -7.21 -4.96
CA ILE A 284 -8.69 -6.58 -4.88
C ILE A 284 -7.77 -7.17 -5.96
N ASP A 285 -7.75 -8.49 -6.11
CA ASP A 285 -6.95 -9.17 -7.13
C ASP A 285 -7.36 -8.79 -8.55
N ALA A 286 -8.65 -8.64 -8.78
CA ALA A 286 -9.16 -8.19 -10.07
C ALA A 286 -8.71 -6.74 -10.36
N GLN A 287 -8.73 -5.85 -9.37
CA GLN A 287 -8.26 -4.47 -9.52
C GLN A 287 -6.74 -4.42 -9.73
N VAL A 288 -5.96 -5.21 -8.99
CA VAL A 288 -4.50 -5.33 -9.19
C VAL A 288 -4.18 -5.80 -10.60
N ARG A 289 -4.86 -6.84 -11.09
CA ARG A 289 -4.68 -7.31 -12.47
C ARG A 289 -5.04 -6.25 -13.51
N ARG A 290 -6.11 -5.48 -13.28
CA ARG A 290 -6.50 -4.35 -14.17
C ARG A 290 -5.42 -3.27 -14.18
N TYR A 291 -4.95 -2.87 -13.00
CA TYR A 291 -3.88 -1.88 -12.85
C TYR A 291 -2.59 -2.33 -13.56
N THR A 292 -2.13 -3.56 -13.31
CA THR A 292 -0.90 -4.08 -13.91
C THR A 292 -1.00 -4.15 -15.44
N ARG A 293 -2.14 -4.62 -15.98
CA ARG A 293 -2.37 -4.61 -17.44
C ARG A 293 -2.33 -3.20 -18.03
N ALA A 294 -2.98 -2.26 -17.35
CA ALA A 294 -2.99 -0.87 -17.81
C ALA A 294 -1.58 -0.25 -17.76
N ALA A 295 -0.78 -0.56 -16.71
CA ALA A 295 0.62 -0.13 -16.62
C ALA A 295 1.45 -0.67 -17.78
N THR A 296 1.40 -1.98 -17.99
CA THR A 296 2.12 -2.63 -19.09
C THR A 296 1.72 -2.03 -20.45
N GLN A 297 0.41 -1.93 -20.71
CA GLN A 297 -0.07 -1.36 -21.98
C GLN A 297 0.35 0.11 -22.17
N LYS A 298 0.39 0.88 -21.08
CA LYS A 298 0.83 2.28 -21.14
C LYS A 298 2.34 2.38 -21.43
N ILE A 299 3.15 1.54 -20.79
CA ILE A 299 4.59 1.45 -21.05
C ILE A 299 4.82 1.09 -22.53
N GLU A 300 4.15 0.05 -23.03
CA GLU A 300 4.23 -0.35 -24.43
C GLU A 300 3.84 0.80 -25.37
N ASN A 301 2.75 1.51 -25.06
CA ASN A 301 2.30 2.63 -25.89
C ASN A 301 3.27 3.83 -25.86
N LEU A 302 3.90 4.10 -24.71
CA LEU A 302 4.87 5.19 -24.57
C LEU A 302 6.23 4.83 -25.19
N THR A 303 6.64 3.57 -25.12
CA THR A 303 7.92 3.09 -25.67
C THR A 303 7.83 2.99 -27.21
N ASN A 304 6.69 2.53 -27.75
CA ASN A 304 6.50 2.32 -29.20
C ASN A 304 5.81 3.51 -29.88
N ARG A 305 6.06 4.74 -29.44
CA ARG A 305 5.38 5.95 -29.93
C ARG A 305 5.38 6.11 -31.46
N ASP A 306 6.46 5.73 -32.12
CA ASP A 306 6.64 5.97 -33.57
C ASP A 306 6.03 4.87 -34.45
N GLN A 307 5.71 3.70 -33.89
CA GLN A 307 5.20 2.54 -34.67
C GLN A 307 3.81 2.05 -34.27
N ASN A 308 3.24 2.55 -33.17
CA ASN A 308 1.98 2.04 -32.67
C ASN A 308 0.79 2.98 -32.96
N ILE A 309 -0.11 2.56 -33.84
CA ILE A 309 -1.34 3.29 -34.19
C ILE A 309 -2.16 3.64 -32.93
N ARG A 310 -2.17 2.77 -31.91
CA ARG A 310 -2.89 3.02 -30.63
C ARG A 310 -2.24 4.14 -29.82
N GLY A 311 -0.90 4.20 -29.74
CA GLY A 311 -0.16 5.25 -29.06
C GLY A 311 -0.38 6.61 -29.73
N ASN A 312 -0.34 6.65 -31.06
CA ASN A 312 -0.60 7.85 -31.85
C ASN A 312 -2.07 8.30 -31.70
N LEU A 313 -3.02 7.37 -31.72
CA LEU A 313 -4.44 7.67 -31.51
C LEU A 313 -4.69 8.22 -30.10
N HIS A 314 -4.09 7.65 -29.08
CA HIS A 314 -4.18 8.15 -27.71
C HIS A 314 -3.62 9.57 -27.58
N THR A 315 -2.49 9.85 -28.22
CA THR A 315 -1.88 11.19 -28.22
C THR A 315 -2.81 12.22 -28.89
N VAL A 316 -3.41 11.87 -30.03
CA VAL A 316 -4.37 12.72 -30.74
C VAL A 316 -5.63 12.95 -29.88
N LEU A 317 -6.21 11.91 -29.32
CA LEU A 317 -7.41 12.02 -28.48
C LEU A 317 -7.14 12.85 -27.20
N THR A 318 -5.97 12.69 -26.59
CA THR A 318 -5.57 13.49 -25.42
C THR A 318 -5.37 14.96 -25.78
N ALA A 319 -4.75 15.24 -26.92
CA ALA A 319 -4.60 16.61 -27.42
C ALA A 319 -5.95 17.26 -27.72
N LEU A 320 -6.88 16.53 -28.32
CA LEU A 320 -8.25 16.97 -28.58
C LEU A 320 -9.03 17.26 -27.29
N SER A 321 -8.92 16.39 -26.29
CA SER A 321 -9.64 16.54 -25.00
C SER A 321 -9.16 17.75 -24.17
N ARG A 322 -7.88 18.12 -24.30
CA ARG A 322 -7.27 19.25 -23.57
C ARG A 322 -7.44 20.59 -24.26
N ASN A 323 -7.76 20.60 -25.54
CA ASN A 323 -7.83 21.83 -26.33
C ASN A 323 -9.25 22.38 -26.36
N ARG A 324 -9.45 23.62 -25.87
CA ARG A 324 -10.75 24.32 -25.94
C ARG A 324 -11.22 24.60 -27.39
N ARG A 325 -10.31 24.48 -28.37
CA ARG A 325 -10.59 24.60 -29.81
C ARG A 325 -10.48 23.25 -30.51
N ALA A 326 -11.02 22.20 -29.89
CA ALA A 326 -10.99 20.85 -30.46
C ALA A 326 -11.61 20.80 -31.90
N ALA A 327 -12.62 21.63 -32.17
CA ALA A 327 -13.22 21.70 -33.50
C ALA A 327 -12.23 22.13 -34.61
N ASP A 328 -11.41 23.13 -34.34
CA ASP A 328 -10.40 23.62 -35.33
C ASP A 328 -9.33 22.55 -35.63
N LEU A 329 -8.99 21.72 -34.63
CA LEU A 329 -8.07 20.59 -34.78
C LEU A 329 -8.70 19.43 -35.55
N VAL A 330 -9.99 19.16 -35.34
CA VAL A 330 -10.73 18.12 -36.08
C VAL A 330 -10.80 18.53 -37.58
N ASP A 331 -11.09 19.78 -37.88
CA ASP A 331 -11.12 20.30 -39.26
C ASP A 331 -9.75 20.21 -39.95
N THR A 332 -8.67 20.37 -39.21
CA THR A 332 -7.29 20.20 -39.72
C THR A 332 -6.94 18.74 -40.00
N ILE A 333 -7.46 17.81 -39.20
CA ILE A 333 -7.17 16.37 -39.31
C ILE A 333 -8.12 15.67 -40.28
N GLN A 334 -9.35 16.16 -40.44
CA GLN A 334 -10.37 15.58 -41.33
C GLN A 334 -9.89 15.29 -42.77
N PRO A 335 -9.09 16.12 -43.44
CA PRO A 335 -8.60 15.81 -44.77
C PRO A 335 -7.64 14.63 -44.87
N VAL A 336 -7.01 14.27 -43.74
CA VAL A 336 -6.06 13.15 -43.66
C VAL A 336 -6.76 11.82 -43.44
N PHE A 337 -7.94 11.82 -42.82
CA PHE A 337 -8.76 10.62 -42.63
C PHE A 337 -9.61 10.38 -43.87
N ARG A 338 -9.21 9.39 -44.69
CA ARG A 338 -10.08 8.81 -45.72
C ARG A 338 -10.80 7.60 -45.14
N LEU A 339 -12.08 7.74 -44.84
CA LEU A 339 -12.97 6.59 -44.60
C LEU A 339 -13.13 5.89 -45.96
N CYS A 340 -12.62 4.64 -46.03
CA CYS A 340 -12.94 3.79 -47.17
C CYS A 340 -14.42 3.40 -47.04
N GLU A 341 -15.25 3.93 -47.95
CA GLU A 341 -16.64 3.44 -48.04
C GLU A 341 -16.62 1.99 -48.46
N GLN A 342 -17.26 1.15 -47.65
CA GLN A 342 -17.42 -0.25 -47.97
C GLN A 342 -18.50 -0.35 -49.06
N THR A 343 -18.10 -0.69 -50.28
CA THR A 343 -18.99 -0.66 -51.46
C THR A 343 -19.93 -1.85 -51.53
N TYR A 344 -19.72 -2.88 -50.75
CA TYR A 344 -20.64 -4.03 -50.64
C TYR A 344 -20.54 -4.71 -49.29
N LEU A 345 -21.68 -5.30 -48.88
CA LEU A 345 -21.76 -6.19 -47.75
C LEU A 345 -21.89 -7.63 -48.28
N SER A 346 -21.03 -8.54 -47.84
CA SER A 346 -21.16 -9.96 -48.09
C SER A 346 -21.79 -10.68 -46.89
N GLU A 347 -22.26 -11.89 -47.07
CA GLU A 347 -22.75 -12.71 -45.96
C GLU A 347 -21.70 -12.91 -44.87
N SER A 348 -20.42 -12.93 -45.21
CA SER A 348 -19.31 -13.00 -44.27
C SER A 348 -19.12 -11.70 -43.42
N SER A 349 -19.70 -10.56 -43.83
CA SER A 349 -19.69 -9.30 -43.11
C SER A 349 -20.80 -9.22 -42.04
N LEU A 350 -21.79 -10.14 -42.10
CA LEU A 350 -22.86 -10.19 -41.15
C LEU A 350 -22.39 -10.81 -39.84
N TRP A 351 -22.66 -10.15 -38.72
CA TRP A 351 -22.38 -10.70 -37.41
C TRP A 351 -23.38 -11.82 -37.10
N TYR A 352 -22.92 -13.04 -37.05
CA TYR A 352 -23.71 -14.18 -36.58
C TYR A 352 -23.47 -14.36 -35.07
N ARG A 353 -24.55 -14.26 -34.29
CA ARG A 353 -24.49 -14.63 -32.88
C ARG A 353 -24.11 -16.12 -32.80
N LYS A 354 -22.84 -16.40 -32.47
CA LYS A 354 -22.38 -17.78 -32.23
C LYS A 354 -23.28 -18.33 -31.12
N ARG A 355 -24.09 -19.31 -31.44
CA ARG A 355 -24.83 -20.07 -30.41
C ARG A 355 -23.78 -20.62 -29.47
N PRO A 356 -23.90 -20.36 -28.13
CA PRO A 356 -22.96 -20.96 -27.20
C PRO A 356 -23.03 -22.47 -27.41
N GLY A 357 -21.89 -23.04 -27.82
CA GLY A 357 -21.75 -24.50 -27.88
C GLY A 357 -22.14 -25.06 -26.51
N LYS A 358 -22.83 -26.19 -26.46
CA LYS A 358 -23.10 -26.86 -25.19
C LYS A 358 -21.79 -26.97 -24.45
N ARG A 359 -21.65 -26.16 -23.41
CA ARG A 359 -20.55 -26.30 -22.46
C ARG A 359 -20.70 -27.68 -21.84
N THR A 360 -19.91 -28.63 -22.26
CA THR A 360 -19.60 -29.79 -21.42
C THR A 360 -19.07 -29.22 -20.12
N LYS A 361 -19.79 -29.45 -19.04
CA LYS A 361 -19.28 -29.17 -17.71
C LYS A 361 -18.02 -30.02 -17.55
N ALA A 362 -16.87 -29.43 -17.84
CA ALA A 362 -15.63 -30.02 -17.39
C ALA A 362 -15.73 -30.03 -15.87
N ALA A 363 -15.64 -31.18 -15.26
CA ALA A 363 -15.50 -31.26 -13.81
C ALA A 363 -14.31 -30.40 -13.43
N PRO A 364 -14.41 -29.55 -12.36
CA PRO A 364 -13.27 -28.80 -11.89
C PRO A 364 -12.18 -29.80 -11.56
N VAL A 365 -11.06 -29.74 -12.28
CA VAL A 365 -9.86 -30.45 -11.89
C VAL A 365 -9.37 -29.71 -10.62
N LEU A 366 -9.65 -30.34 -9.48
CA LEU A 366 -9.00 -29.96 -8.24
C LEU A 366 -7.50 -30.28 -8.43
N VAL A 367 -6.72 -29.29 -8.80
CA VAL A 367 -5.26 -29.36 -8.69
C VAL A 367 -4.96 -29.32 -7.20
N GLN A 368 -4.87 -30.49 -6.56
CA GLN A 368 -4.23 -30.59 -5.28
C GLN A 368 -2.74 -30.37 -5.55
N GLU A 369 -2.21 -29.25 -5.10
CA GLU A 369 -0.76 -29.08 -4.99
C GLU A 369 -0.27 -30.13 -3.99
N THR A 370 0.32 -31.19 -4.52
CA THR A 370 0.96 -32.22 -3.71
C THR A 370 2.30 -31.67 -3.18
N GLU A 371 2.72 -32.09 -1.99
CA GLU A 371 4.05 -31.75 -1.43
C GLU A 371 5.20 -32.05 -2.42
N ALA A 372 4.98 -33.00 -3.35
CA ALA A 372 5.89 -33.30 -4.44
C ALA A 372 6.07 -32.16 -5.44
N ASP A 373 5.00 -31.37 -5.72
CA ASP A 373 5.06 -30.24 -6.66
C ASP A 373 5.80 -29.06 -6.07
N THR A 374 5.64 -28.80 -4.76
CA THR A 374 6.38 -27.76 -4.04
C THR A 374 7.86 -28.13 -3.91
N ALA A 375 8.18 -29.39 -3.69
CA ALA A 375 9.57 -29.89 -3.65
C ALA A 375 10.23 -29.84 -5.04
N ALA A 376 9.49 -30.16 -6.10
CA ALA A 376 9.98 -30.05 -7.47
C ALA A 376 10.22 -28.59 -7.87
N ALA A 377 9.30 -27.68 -7.53
CA ALA A 377 9.46 -26.23 -7.75
C ALA A 377 10.64 -25.65 -6.96
N ALA A 378 10.82 -26.05 -5.70
CA ALA A 378 11.97 -25.65 -4.89
C ALA A 378 13.29 -26.17 -5.47
N LYS A 379 13.32 -27.41 -5.98
CA LYS A 379 14.49 -28.00 -6.62
C LYS A 379 14.83 -27.32 -7.95
N ALA A 380 13.83 -26.98 -8.75
CA ALA A 380 13.99 -26.20 -9.97
C ALA A 380 14.52 -24.79 -9.68
N ALA A 381 13.97 -24.11 -8.67
CA ALA A 381 14.42 -22.79 -8.23
C ALA A 381 15.85 -22.82 -7.68
N ALA A 382 16.25 -23.89 -6.97
CA ALA A 382 17.62 -24.08 -6.50
C ALA A 382 18.61 -24.33 -7.66
N LEU A 383 18.20 -25.11 -8.65
CA LEU A 383 18.98 -25.35 -9.88
C LEU A 383 19.18 -24.05 -10.68
N LEU A 384 18.12 -23.26 -10.88
CA LEU A 384 18.20 -21.96 -11.54
C LEU A 384 19.12 -20.99 -10.79
N ARG A 385 19.07 -20.95 -9.47
CA ARG A 385 19.97 -20.13 -8.65
C ARG A 385 21.43 -20.60 -8.71
N SER A 386 21.68 -21.89 -8.84
CA SER A 386 23.04 -22.43 -8.97
C SER A 386 23.62 -22.21 -10.36
N GLU A 387 22.81 -22.28 -11.41
CA GLU A 387 23.27 -22.15 -12.80
C GLU A 387 23.35 -20.69 -13.29
N TYR A 388 22.42 -19.83 -12.81
CA TYR A 388 22.29 -18.44 -13.27
C TYR A 388 22.37 -17.44 -12.11
N GLY A 389 22.84 -17.84 -10.94
CA GLY A 389 23.04 -16.96 -9.80
C GLY A 389 24.28 -16.06 -9.96
N ARG A 390 24.36 -15.01 -9.14
CA ARG A 390 25.46 -14.02 -9.18
C ARG A 390 26.85 -14.65 -9.17
N GLY A 391 27.06 -15.71 -8.39
CA GLY A 391 28.33 -16.42 -8.35
C GLY A 391 28.66 -17.16 -9.66
N ALA A 392 27.66 -17.74 -10.31
CA ALA A 392 27.81 -18.38 -11.60
C ALA A 392 28.12 -17.37 -12.71
N ILE A 393 27.43 -16.22 -12.71
CA ILE A 393 27.69 -15.12 -13.64
C ILE A 393 29.11 -14.56 -13.45
N ALA A 394 29.53 -14.31 -12.22
CA ALA A 394 30.88 -13.83 -11.92
C ALA A 394 31.96 -14.83 -12.39
N ALA A 395 31.75 -16.11 -12.14
CA ALA A 395 32.69 -17.17 -12.60
C ALA A 395 32.76 -17.24 -14.13
N TYR A 396 31.62 -17.07 -14.82
CA TYR A 396 31.55 -17.06 -16.28
C TYR A 396 32.30 -15.85 -16.87
N VAL A 397 32.05 -14.65 -16.31
CA VAL A 397 32.75 -13.42 -16.70
C VAL A 397 34.26 -13.51 -16.41
N GLN A 398 34.67 -14.10 -15.29
CA GLN A 398 36.07 -14.35 -14.99
C GLN A 398 36.71 -15.30 -16.01
N GLY A 399 35.96 -16.29 -16.49
CA GLY A 399 36.40 -17.17 -17.58
C GLY A 399 36.65 -16.41 -18.89
N TRP A 400 35.84 -15.43 -19.21
CA TRP A 400 36.00 -14.58 -20.41
C TRP A 400 37.18 -13.60 -20.27
N LEU A 401 37.36 -13.03 -19.08
CA LEU A 401 38.51 -12.13 -18.81
C LEU A 401 39.84 -12.85 -18.83
N GLY A 402 39.87 -14.13 -18.40
CA GLY A 402 41.11 -14.91 -18.32
C GLY A 402 42.21 -14.18 -17.51
N GLU A 403 43.40 -14.05 -18.10
CA GLU A 403 44.54 -13.29 -17.55
C GLU A 403 44.49 -11.79 -17.92
N SER A 404 43.54 -11.37 -18.78
CA SER A 404 43.37 -10.00 -19.22
C SER A 404 42.43 -9.23 -18.30
N ASP A 405 42.70 -7.95 -18.06
CA ASP A 405 41.79 -7.10 -17.25
C ASP A 405 40.61 -6.57 -18.05
N VAL A 406 40.57 -6.79 -19.36
CA VAL A 406 39.56 -6.31 -20.29
C VAL A 406 39.24 -7.39 -21.30
N CYS A 407 37.94 -7.66 -21.50
CA CYS A 407 37.40 -8.55 -22.53
C CYS A 407 36.43 -7.75 -23.42
N ARG A 408 36.46 -7.96 -24.71
CA ARG A 408 35.52 -7.36 -25.68
C ARG A 408 34.50 -8.37 -26.12
N SER A 409 33.38 -7.89 -26.67
CA SER A 409 32.31 -8.75 -27.18
C SER A 409 32.81 -9.75 -28.23
N GLU A 410 33.91 -9.47 -28.93
CA GLU A 410 34.53 -10.40 -29.91
C GLU A 410 35.09 -11.67 -29.25
N ASP A 411 35.48 -11.57 -27.97
CA ASP A 411 36.09 -12.67 -27.22
C ASP A 411 35.05 -13.51 -26.45
N ILE A 412 33.80 -13.08 -26.42
CA ILE A 412 32.72 -13.79 -25.73
C ILE A 412 32.24 -14.94 -26.61
N PRO A 413 32.27 -16.21 -26.14
CA PRO A 413 31.75 -17.35 -26.90
C PRO A 413 30.20 -17.22 -27.00
N LEU A 414 29.66 -17.42 -28.20
CA LEU A 414 28.21 -17.45 -28.50
C LEU A 414 27.86 -18.74 -29.23
N GLU A 415 28.23 -19.88 -28.61
CA GLU A 415 28.06 -21.19 -29.25
C GLU A 415 26.68 -21.82 -28.96
N ASN A 416 26.06 -21.45 -27.83
CA ASN A 416 24.81 -22.04 -27.38
C ASN A 416 23.93 -21.02 -26.62
N ASP A 417 22.67 -21.40 -26.35
CA ASP A 417 21.69 -20.58 -25.62
C ASP A 417 22.19 -20.12 -24.24
N LYS A 418 23.00 -20.95 -23.57
CA LYS A 418 23.54 -20.65 -22.25
C LYS A 418 24.55 -19.50 -22.32
N ASP A 419 25.43 -19.51 -23.31
CA ASP A 419 26.43 -18.43 -23.51
C ASP A 419 25.73 -17.11 -23.82
N TYR A 420 24.67 -17.16 -24.63
CA TYR A 420 23.85 -15.98 -24.92
C TYR A 420 23.16 -15.45 -23.66
N VAL A 421 22.50 -16.31 -22.89
CA VAL A 421 21.83 -15.91 -21.64
C VAL A 421 22.85 -15.35 -20.63
N MET A 422 24.02 -15.97 -20.49
CA MET A 422 25.06 -15.50 -19.58
C MET A 422 25.65 -14.15 -20.00
N SER A 423 25.78 -13.87 -21.29
CA SER A 423 26.21 -12.57 -21.80
C SER A 423 25.21 -11.47 -21.44
N LEU A 424 23.90 -11.73 -21.60
CA LEU A 424 22.84 -10.79 -21.20
C LEU A 424 22.82 -10.56 -19.68
N LEU A 425 22.97 -11.63 -18.89
CA LEU A 425 23.01 -11.52 -17.44
C LEU A 425 24.26 -10.77 -16.95
N ALA A 426 25.38 -10.91 -17.64
CA ALA A 426 26.59 -10.13 -17.35
C ALA A 426 26.37 -8.63 -17.58
N VAL A 427 25.67 -8.22 -18.65
CA VAL A 427 25.30 -6.82 -18.89
C VAL A 427 24.43 -6.28 -17.77
N LEU A 428 23.39 -7.04 -17.36
CA LEU A 428 22.48 -6.63 -16.30
C LEU A 428 23.16 -6.52 -14.93
N THR A 429 24.11 -7.41 -14.64
CA THR A 429 24.81 -7.42 -13.35
C THR A 429 26.01 -6.49 -13.30
N GLY A 430 26.61 -6.14 -14.43
CA GLY A 430 27.78 -5.24 -14.50
C GLY A 430 27.50 -3.80 -14.07
N GLY A 431 26.24 -3.39 -14.02
CA GLY A 431 25.81 -2.10 -13.46
C GLY A 431 25.65 -2.10 -11.92
N ASP A 432 25.67 -3.26 -11.28
CA ASP A 432 25.50 -3.37 -9.83
C ASP A 432 26.80 -2.98 -9.08
N ARG A 433 26.64 -2.24 -7.96
CA ARG A 433 27.79 -1.83 -7.13
C ARG A 433 28.54 -3.01 -6.51
N SER A 434 27.85 -4.13 -6.34
CA SER A 434 28.38 -5.35 -5.73
C SER A 434 29.04 -6.33 -6.74
N ALA A 435 29.09 -5.99 -8.03
CA ALA A 435 29.74 -6.82 -9.03
C ALA A 435 31.25 -6.55 -9.06
N ASP A 436 32.07 -7.61 -9.25
CA ASP A 436 33.51 -7.53 -9.33
C ASP A 436 34.02 -7.06 -10.70
N PHE A 437 33.11 -6.76 -11.61
CA PHE A 437 33.38 -6.32 -12.96
C PHE A 437 32.43 -5.18 -13.37
N THR A 438 32.83 -4.42 -14.38
CA THR A 438 32.02 -3.37 -15.01
C THR A 438 31.83 -3.68 -16.48
N VAL A 439 30.65 -3.36 -17.00
CA VAL A 439 30.31 -3.52 -18.42
C VAL A 439 30.06 -2.13 -18.99
N LYS A 440 30.71 -1.82 -20.09
CA LYS A 440 30.53 -0.60 -20.88
C LYS A 440 30.00 -1.00 -22.26
N GLU A 441 28.85 -0.49 -22.60
CA GLU A 441 28.24 -0.67 -23.91
C GLU A 441 28.93 0.23 -24.92
N LEU A 442 29.23 -0.30 -26.09
CA LEU A 442 29.84 0.38 -27.23
C LEU A 442 28.81 0.48 -28.34
N ASP A 443 29.03 1.37 -29.29
CA ASP A 443 28.15 1.54 -30.46
C ASP A 443 28.41 0.41 -31.47
N GLY A 444 27.44 -0.50 -31.61
CA GLY A 444 27.49 -1.62 -32.54
C GLY A 444 26.70 -2.85 -32.06
N GLU A 445 26.52 -3.82 -32.93
CA GLU A 445 25.87 -5.10 -32.66
C GLU A 445 26.67 -6.23 -33.31
N ARG A 446 27.08 -7.20 -32.51
CA ARG A 446 27.71 -8.44 -33.00
C ARG A 446 26.64 -9.51 -33.22
N ARG A 447 26.67 -10.11 -34.39
CA ARG A 447 25.78 -11.23 -34.75
C ARG A 447 26.61 -12.46 -35.08
N GLU A 448 26.41 -13.53 -34.35
CA GLU A 448 27.09 -14.81 -34.54
C GLU A 448 26.18 -15.98 -34.15
N ASN A 449 26.22 -17.06 -34.92
CA ASN A 449 25.43 -18.28 -34.69
C ASN A 449 23.90 -18.06 -34.49
N GLY A 450 23.34 -16.97 -35.05
CA GLY A 450 21.93 -16.60 -34.89
C GLY A 450 21.62 -15.78 -33.65
N TYR A 451 22.59 -15.49 -32.80
CA TYR A 451 22.47 -14.61 -31.64
C TYR A 451 22.94 -13.20 -31.99
N ALA A 452 22.33 -12.21 -31.34
CA ALA A 452 22.70 -10.81 -31.50
C ALA A 452 22.95 -10.22 -30.10
N ILE A 453 24.15 -9.68 -29.87
CA ILE A 453 24.52 -8.99 -28.65
C ILE A 453 25.05 -7.60 -28.98
N PRO A 454 24.84 -6.57 -28.15
CA PRO A 454 25.48 -5.27 -28.32
C PRO A 454 27.01 -5.40 -28.23
N GLU A 455 27.74 -4.50 -28.86
CA GLU A 455 29.19 -4.44 -28.66
C GLU A 455 29.47 -3.97 -27.23
N LEU A 456 30.26 -4.77 -26.49
CA LEU A 456 30.50 -4.61 -25.08
C LEU A 456 32.00 -4.62 -24.77
N GLN A 457 32.36 -3.89 -23.75
CA GLN A 457 33.66 -4.00 -23.10
C GLN A 457 33.45 -4.33 -21.64
N ILE A 458 33.92 -5.48 -21.20
CA ILE A 458 33.88 -5.93 -19.81
C ILE A 458 35.27 -5.70 -19.21
N SER A 459 35.33 -5.07 -18.05
CA SER A 459 36.57 -4.80 -17.35
C SER A 459 36.47 -5.19 -15.87
N ARG A 460 37.57 -5.68 -15.32
CA ARG A 460 37.65 -5.99 -13.89
C ARG A 460 37.59 -4.70 -13.07
N LYS A 461 36.83 -4.67 -11.99
CA LYS A 461 36.85 -3.56 -11.05
C LYS A 461 38.15 -3.57 -10.25
N GLU A 462 38.90 -2.47 -10.28
CA GLU A 462 39.98 -2.27 -9.33
C GLU A 462 39.35 -2.13 -7.92
N ASN A 463 39.70 -3.02 -7.01
CA ASN A 463 39.39 -2.86 -5.59
C ASN A 463 40.18 -1.64 -5.10
N ASN A 464 39.55 -0.48 -5.07
CA ASN A 464 40.06 0.60 -4.23
C ASN A 464 39.77 0.23 -2.77
N GLU A 465 40.80 -0.14 -2.04
CA GLU A 465 40.83 -0.19 -0.58
C GLU A 465 40.38 1.13 0.07
#